data_258b94c90f67128b63d5be28f704283b
#
_entry.id   258b94c90f67128b63d5be28f704283b
#
_cell.length_a   1.000
_cell.length_b   1.000
_cell.length_c   1.000
_cell.angle_alpha   90.00
_cell.angle_beta   90.00
_cell.angle_gamma   90.00
#
_symmetry.space_group_name_H-M   'P 1'
#
loop_
_entity.id
_entity.type
_entity.pdbx_description
1 polymer ?
#
loop_
_entity_poly.entity_id
_entity_poly.type
_entity_poly.pdbx_seq_one_letter_code
_entity_poly.pdbx_strand_id
1 'polypeptide(L)'
;MFFNRTEEVMKTQEIRIEDYNYSLPDERIAKFPLPKRDESKLLLYRNGEISESIFKHITDYLPQNTLMVFNNTRVIQARLLFQKETGARIEIFCLEPIEPHDYALIFQETRRCSWTCLVGNLKKWKEGTLSKTIFIKDQPVVLTADKKKSHGDTHLIEFTWDNETYTFADILDAAGVLPIPPYLHRETEKSDLQTYQTVYSKIKGS
;
A
#
# COMPACT_ATOMS: atom_id res chain seq x y z
N MET A 1 52.09 1.44 -9.83
CA MET A 1 51.67 0.54 -8.72
C MET A 1 50.15 0.67 -8.64
N PHE A 2 49.43 -0.24 -9.34
CA PHE A 2 47.96 -0.22 -9.39
C PHE A 2 47.43 -0.98 -8.21
N PHE A 3 46.76 -0.30 -7.27
CA PHE A 3 46.01 -0.95 -6.22
C PHE A 3 44.72 -1.52 -6.83
N ASN A 4 44.70 -2.82 -7.12
CA ASN A 4 43.47 -3.58 -7.30
C ASN A 4 42.78 -3.67 -5.94
N ARG A 5 41.86 -2.76 -5.62
CA ARG A 5 40.82 -3.03 -4.64
C ARG A 5 39.77 -3.88 -5.35
N THR A 6 39.87 -5.19 -5.18
CA THR A 6 38.71 -6.07 -5.35
C THR A 6 37.68 -5.62 -4.30
N GLU A 7 36.66 -4.90 -4.72
CA GLU A 7 35.47 -4.71 -3.90
C GLU A 7 34.90 -6.12 -3.64
N GLU A 8 35.07 -6.63 -2.45
CA GLU A 8 34.34 -7.81 -1.99
C GLU A 8 32.86 -7.44 -2.04
N VAL A 9 32.15 -7.94 -3.05
CA VAL A 9 30.70 -7.80 -3.15
C VAL A 9 30.11 -8.63 -2.00
N MET A 10 29.68 -7.96 -0.94
CA MET A 10 29.01 -8.57 0.19
C MET A 10 27.80 -9.37 -0.32
N LYS A 11 27.72 -10.66 0.02
CA LYS A 11 26.58 -11.49 -0.37
C LYS A 11 25.33 -10.98 0.36
N THR A 12 24.20 -10.92 -0.33
CA THR A 12 22.93 -10.43 0.25
C THR A 12 22.52 -11.17 1.52
N GLN A 13 22.95 -12.44 1.68
CA GLN A 13 22.74 -13.27 2.88
C GLN A 13 23.56 -12.82 4.09
N GLU A 14 24.60 -12.01 3.90
CA GLU A 14 25.49 -11.50 4.95
C GLU A 14 25.05 -10.13 5.47
N ILE A 15 24.03 -9.51 4.82
CA ILE A 15 23.48 -8.23 5.24
C ILE A 15 22.60 -8.44 6.48
N ARG A 16 22.98 -7.82 7.58
CA ARG A 16 22.22 -7.84 8.83
C ARG A 16 21.47 -6.53 8.97
N ILE A 17 20.16 -6.60 9.16
CA ILE A 17 19.31 -5.39 9.28
C ILE A 17 19.72 -4.52 10.48
N GLU A 18 20.24 -5.12 11.53
CA GLU A 18 20.69 -4.44 12.74
C GLU A 18 21.84 -3.46 12.46
N ASP A 19 22.69 -3.74 11.45
CA ASP A 19 23.82 -2.89 11.08
C ASP A 19 23.35 -1.56 10.44
N TYR A 20 22.08 -1.49 10.02
CA TYR A 20 21.43 -0.31 9.43
C TYR A 20 20.48 0.40 10.41
N ASN A 21 20.41 -0.09 11.66
CA ASN A 21 19.55 0.51 12.66
C ASN A 21 20.17 1.81 13.20
N TYR A 22 19.35 2.86 13.27
CA TYR A 22 19.73 4.16 13.82
C TYR A 22 18.55 4.82 14.51
N SER A 23 18.83 5.77 15.39
CA SER A 23 17.76 6.55 16.02
C SER A 23 17.18 7.55 15.00
N LEU A 24 15.90 7.36 14.64
CA LEU A 24 15.14 8.27 13.78
C LEU A 24 14.06 8.96 14.61
N PRO A 25 14.30 10.20 15.07
CA PRO A 25 13.28 10.95 15.81
C PRO A 25 12.05 11.25 14.94
N ASP A 26 10.86 11.23 15.57
CA ASP A 26 9.57 11.38 14.86
C ASP A 26 9.46 12.72 14.11
N GLU A 27 10.07 13.78 14.61
CA GLU A 27 10.12 15.11 13.97
C GLU A 27 10.94 15.12 12.67
N ARG A 28 11.77 14.09 12.40
CA ARG A 28 12.49 13.93 11.14
C ARG A 28 11.66 13.24 10.07
N ILE A 29 10.51 12.69 10.43
CA ILE A 29 9.61 12.01 9.51
C ILE A 29 8.58 13.00 9.00
N ALA A 30 8.62 13.30 7.70
CA ALA A 30 7.62 14.15 7.06
C ALA A 30 6.25 13.47 7.11
N LYS A 31 5.25 14.11 7.71
CA LYS A 31 3.89 13.56 7.83
C LYS A 31 3.08 13.74 6.54
N PHE A 32 3.40 14.74 5.75
CA PHE A 32 2.74 15.05 4.49
C PHE A 32 3.79 15.37 3.40
N PRO A 33 3.47 15.09 2.11
CA PRO A 33 4.34 15.49 1.02
C PRO A 33 4.31 17.02 0.81
N LEU A 34 5.33 17.53 0.13
CA LEU A 34 5.32 18.93 -0.28
C LEU A 34 4.19 19.19 -1.30
N PRO A 35 3.61 20.41 -1.31
CA PRO A 35 2.61 20.80 -2.32
C PRO A 35 3.14 20.64 -3.75
N LYS A 36 4.38 21.01 -3.98
CA LYS A 36 5.11 20.73 -5.21
C LYS A 36 6.02 19.52 -5.00
N ARG A 37 5.64 18.39 -5.58
CA ARG A 37 6.27 17.09 -5.35
C ARG A 37 7.73 17.04 -5.81
N ASP A 38 8.08 17.74 -6.86
CA ASP A 38 9.40 17.81 -7.44
C ASP A 38 10.37 18.73 -6.66
N GLU A 39 9.88 19.50 -5.68
CA GLU A 39 10.70 20.26 -4.74
C GLU A 39 11.21 19.43 -3.55
N SER A 40 10.91 18.12 -3.51
CA SER A 40 11.46 17.22 -2.49
C SER A 40 12.98 17.20 -2.52
N LYS A 41 13.60 17.08 -1.35
CA LYS A 41 15.05 16.93 -1.23
C LYS A 41 15.54 15.68 -1.96
N LEU A 42 16.68 15.81 -2.61
CA LEU A 42 17.40 14.73 -3.27
C LEU A 42 18.73 14.54 -2.56
N LEU A 43 18.95 13.36 -1.99
CA LEU A 43 20.25 12.96 -1.45
C LEU A 43 21.08 12.34 -2.56
N LEU A 44 22.28 12.84 -2.73
CA LEU A 44 23.24 12.39 -3.74
C LEU A 44 24.42 11.71 -3.03
N TYR A 45 24.77 10.51 -3.47
CA TYR A 45 25.98 9.82 -3.07
C TYR A 45 26.81 9.51 -4.31
N ARG A 46 28.01 10.07 -4.40
CA ARG A 46 28.91 9.87 -5.54
C ARG A 46 30.36 9.79 -5.07
N ASN A 47 31.03 8.70 -5.41
CA ASN A 47 32.46 8.49 -5.09
C ASN A 47 32.83 8.67 -3.62
N GLY A 48 31.95 8.28 -2.69
CA GLY A 48 32.15 8.44 -1.26
C GLY A 48 31.72 9.79 -0.68
N GLU A 49 31.28 10.73 -1.52
CA GLU A 49 30.81 12.04 -1.08
C GLU A 49 29.28 12.11 -1.06
N ILE A 50 28.76 12.76 -0.02
CA ILE A 50 27.33 12.99 0.17
C ILE A 50 27.05 14.46 -0.07
N SER A 51 26.03 14.74 -0.90
CA SER A 51 25.54 16.10 -1.13
C SER A 51 24.03 16.14 -1.25
N GLU A 52 23.42 17.31 -1.18
CA GLU A 52 22.00 17.51 -1.29
C GLU A 52 21.62 18.36 -2.49
N SER A 53 20.46 18.09 -3.06
CA SER A 53 19.83 18.88 -4.12
C SER A 53 18.30 18.82 -3.98
N ILE A 54 17.60 19.26 -5.01
CA ILE A 54 16.15 19.16 -5.13
C ILE A 54 15.82 18.20 -6.28
N PHE A 55 14.79 17.38 -6.13
CA PHE A 55 14.46 16.31 -7.09
C PHE A 55 14.23 16.82 -8.52
N LYS A 56 13.68 18.02 -8.71
CA LYS A 56 13.49 18.62 -10.05
C LYS A 56 14.77 18.75 -10.87
N HIS A 57 15.94 18.74 -10.21
CA HIS A 57 17.26 18.82 -10.84
C HIS A 57 17.91 17.45 -11.07
N ILE A 58 17.15 16.35 -10.89
CA ILE A 58 17.71 14.99 -10.99
C ILE A 58 18.40 14.73 -12.34
N THR A 59 17.92 15.33 -13.42
CA THR A 59 18.49 15.18 -14.76
C THR A 59 19.94 15.69 -14.87
N ASP A 60 20.32 16.66 -14.03
CA ASP A 60 21.68 17.25 -14.03
C ASP A 60 22.71 16.26 -13.48
N TYR A 61 22.26 15.24 -12.76
CA TYR A 61 23.08 14.24 -12.11
C TYR A 61 23.08 12.88 -12.81
N LEU A 62 22.22 12.69 -13.79
CA LEU A 62 22.12 11.43 -14.52
C LEU A 62 23.04 11.43 -15.75
N PRO A 63 23.67 10.29 -16.07
CA PRO A 63 24.42 10.13 -17.32
C PRO A 63 23.52 10.38 -18.54
N GLN A 64 24.13 10.82 -19.64
CA GLN A 64 23.41 10.92 -20.92
C GLN A 64 22.87 9.54 -21.34
N ASN A 65 21.72 9.53 -21.98
CA ASN A 65 21.01 8.33 -22.42
C ASN A 65 20.53 7.39 -21.30
N THR A 66 20.36 7.91 -20.08
CA THR A 66 19.75 7.15 -18.98
C THR A 66 18.30 6.87 -19.27
N LEU A 67 17.89 5.59 -19.19
CA LEU A 67 16.49 5.19 -19.19
C LEU A 67 15.96 5.19 -17.75
N MET A 68 14.96 6.02 -17.47
CA MET A 68 14.27 6.03 -16.17
C MET A 68 12.97 5.24 -16.26
N VAL A 69 12.80 4.29 -15.36
CA VAL A 69 11.57 3.48 -15.24
C VAL A 69 10.85 3.88 -13.96
N PHE A 70 9.55 4.19 -14.08
CA PHE A 70 8.71 4.60 -12.95
C PHE A 70 7.55 3.65 -12.75
N ASN A 71 7.13 3.45 -11.51
CA ASN A 71 5.90 2.74 -11.19
C ASN A 71 4.70 3.64 -11.49
N ASN A 72 3.79 3.17 -12.36
CA ASN A 72 2.55 3.85 -12.70
C ASN A 72 1.33 3.28 -11.98
N THR A 73 1.52 2.40 -11.01
CA THR A 73 0.45 1.82 -10.21
C THR A 73 -0.15 2.88 -9.30
N ARG A 74 -1.48 3.00 -9.32
CA ARG A 74 -2.26 3.80 -8.40
C ARG A 74 -2.66 2.96 -7.20
N VAL A 75 -2.20 3.35 -6.01
CA VAL A 75 -2.52 2.64 -4.76
C VAL A 75 -4.02 2.68 -4.52
N ILE A 76 -4.62 1.50 -4.34
CA ILE A 76 -6.05 1.32 -4.05
C ILE A 76 -6.33 1.44 -2.56
N GLN A 77 -7.59 1.64 -2.19
CA GLN A 77 -8.05 1.66 -0.80
C GLN A 77 -8.19 0.23 -0.26
N ALA A 78 -7.08 -0.50 -0.22
CA ALA A 78 -7.04 -1.94 0.06
C ALA A 78 -7.32 -2.32 1.52
N ARG A 79 -7.50 -1.35 2.43
CA ARG A 79 -7.76 -1.56 3.84
C ARG A 79 -9.24 -1.41 4.15
N LEU A 80 -9.90 -2.50 4.54
CA LEU A 80 -11.31 -2.55 4.90
C LEU A 80 -11.47 -2.67 6.42
N LEU A 81 -12.24 -1.77 7.02
CA LEU A 81 -12.51 -1.76 8.44
C LEU A 81 -13.92 -2.27 8.71
N PHE A 82 -14.02 -3.33 9.51
CA PHE A 82 -15.27 -3.88 10.01
C PHE A 82 -15.37 -3.68 11.51
N GLN A 83 -16.59 -3.64 12.01
CA GLN A 83 -16.87 -3.61 13.45
C GLN A 83 -17.89 -4.70 13.80
N LYS A 84 -17.53 -5.54 14.75
CA LYS A 84 -18.46 -6.55 15.28
C LYS A 84 -19.49 -5.90 16.21
N GLU A 85 -20.60 -6.57 16.44
CA GLU A 85 -21.62 -6.15 17.43
C GLU A 85 -21.02 -5.93 18.83
N THR A 86 -19.95 -6.66 19.16
CA THR A 86 -19.20 -6.50 20.42
C THR A 86 -18.36 -5.22 20.49
N GLY A 87 -18.38 -4.39 19.43
CA GLY A 87 -17.54 -3.21 19.29
C GLY A 87 -16.11 -3.49 18.81
N ALA A 88 -15.70 -4.75 18.70
CA ALA A 88 -14.35 -5.10 18.25
C ALA A 88 -14.13 -4.69 16.80
N ARG A 89 -13.06 -3.93 16.53
CA ARG A 89 -12.64 -3.54 15.19
C ARG A 89 -11.76 -4.63 14.59
N ILE A 90 -12.08 -5.03 13.37
CA ILE A 90 -11.33 -5.97 12.55
C ILE A 90 -10.87 -5.22 11.31
N GLU A 91 -9.59 -5.28 11.02
CA GLU A 91 -8.99 -4.71 9.82
C GLU A 91 -8.65 -5.83 8.84
N ILE A 92 -9.09 -5.71 7.60
CA ILE A 92 -8.75 -6.63 6.51
C ILE A 92 -7.97 -5.83 5.47
N PHE A 93 -6.73 -6.27 5.20
CA PHE A 93 -5.86 -5.65 4.22
C PHE A 93 -5.67 -6.60 3.03
N CYS A 94 -6.23 -6.22 1.88
CA CYS A 94 -6.13 -6.96 0.63
C CYS A 94 -4.71 -6.87 0.07
N LEU A 95 -4.06 -8.04 -0.16
CA LEU A 95 -2.71 -8.14 -0.71
C LEU A 95 -2.75 -8.53 -2.19
N GLU A 96 -3.33 -9.69 -2.50
CA GLU A 96 -3.34 -10.28 -3.83
C GLU A 96 -4.71 -10.84 -4.20
N PRO A 97 -5.19 -10.64 -5.44
CA PRO A 97 -6.41 -11.25 -5.93
C PRO A 97 -6.24 -12.75 -6.11
N ILE A 98 -7.26 -13.53 -5.77
CA ILE A 98 -7.26 -14.99 -5.91
C ILE A 98 -8.35 -15.46 -6.87
N GLU A 99 -9.56 -14.93 -6.77
CA GLU A 99 -10.68 -15.32 -7.64
C GLU A 99 -11.52 -14.10 -7.99
N PRO A 100 -11.43 -13.64 -9.26
CA PRO A 100 -10.42 -13.99 -10.28
C PRO A 100 -8.99 -13.53 -9.91
N HIS A 101 -7.97 -14.24 -10.44
CA HIS A 101 -6.55 -13.98 -10.13
C HIS A 101 -5.92 -12.85 -10.97
N ASP A 102 -6.72 -11.98 -11.51
CA ASP A 102 -6.30 -10.83 -12.30
C ASP A 102 -6.89 -9.55 -11.74
N TYR A 103 -6.06 -8.50 -11.57
CA TYR A 103 -6.47 -7.23 -10.99
C TYR A 103 -7.56 -6.52 -11.81
N ALA A 104 -7.49 -6.56 -13.14
CA ALA A 104 -8.47 -5.88 -13.97
C ALA A 104 -9.82 -6.60 -13.90
N LEU A 105 -9.81 -7.93 -13.84
CA LEU A 105 -11.03 -8.73 -13.73
C LEU A 105 -11.65 -8.63 -12.34
N ILE A 106 -10.85 -8.77 -11.28
CA ILE A 106 -11.40 -8.77 -9.91
C ILE A 106 -12.06 -7.44 -9.54
N PHE A 107 -11.53 -6.31 -10.07
CA PHE A 107 -12.15 -5.00 -9.87
C PHE A 107 -13.49 -4.83 -10.58
N GLN A 108 -13.80 -5.66 -11.59
CA GLN A 108 -15.05 -5.65 -12.32
C GLN A 108 -16.09 -6.65 -11.80
N GLU A 109 -15.70 -7.50 -10.85
CA GLU A 109 -16.64 -8.42 -10.21
C GLU A 109 -17.79 -7.66 -9.53
N THR A 110 -19.02 -8.18 -9.68
CA THR A 110 -20.24 -7.51 -9.22
C THR A 110 -21.00 -8.26 -8.12
N ARG A 111 -20.52 -9.43 -7.74
CA ARG A 111 -21.18 -10.29 -6.73
C ARG A 111 -20.27 -10.71 -5.60
N ARG A 112 -19.10 -11.21 -5.98
CA ARG A 112 -18.14 -11.78 -5.05
C ARG A 112 -16.74 -11.79 -5.63
N CYS A 113 -15.76 -11.75 -4.76
CA CYS A 113 -14.37 -11.97 -5.11
C CYS A 113 -13.59 -12.49 -3.92
N SER A 114 -12.44 -13.10 -4.16
CA SER A 114 -11.58 -13.64 -3.11
C SER A 114 -10.18 -13.04 -3.17
N TRP A 115 -9.64 -12.71 -2.01
CA TRP A 115 -8.33 -12.09 -1.86
C TRP A 115 -7.50 -12.81 -0.79
N THR A 116 -6.18 -12.86 -1.00
CA THR A 116 -5.23 -13.07 0.08
C THR A 116 -5.13 -11.79 0.88
N CYS A 117 -5.35 -11.85 2.20
CA CYS A 117 -5.39 -10.69 3.08
C CYS A 117 -4.56 -10.89 4.34
N LEU A 118 -4.04 -9.79 4.89
CA LEU A 118 -3.69 -9.70 6.30
C LEU A 118 -4.92 -9.30 7.11
N VAL A 119 -5.01 -9.80 8.35
CA VAL A 119 -6.14 -9.50 9.23
C VAL A 119 -5.65 -9.00 10.58
N GLY A 120 -5.91 -7.71 10.85
CA GLY A 120 -5.66 -7.09 12.14
C GLY A 120 -6.74 -7.49 13.16
N ASN A 121 -6.33 -7.68 14.42
CA ASN A 121 -7.22 -8.15 15.50
C ASN A 121 -7.85 -9.53 15.24
N LEU A 122 -7.18 -10.40 14.51
CA LEU A 122 -7.67 -11.74 14.15
C LEU A 122 -8.21 -12.53 15.34
N LYS A 123 -7.59 -12.38 16.52
CA LYS A 123 -8.04 -13.03 17.78
C LYS A 123 -9.50 -12.71 18.15
N LYS A 124 -10.02 -11.58 17.67
CA LYS A 124 -11.42 -11.15 17.86
C LYS A 124 -12.36 -11.66 16.76
N TRP A 125 -11.81 -12.20 15.67
CA TRP A 125 -12.57 -12.80 14.58
C TRP A 125 -12.24 -14.28 14.41
N LYS A 126 -12.74 -15.10 15.34
CA LYS A 126 -12.53 -16.57 15.31
C LYS A 126 -13.41 -17.22 14.26
N GLU A 127 -14.69 -16.88 14.26
CA GLU A 127 -15.75 -17.49 13.45
C GLU A 127 -16.77 -16.45 12.99
N GLY A 128 -17.60 -16.86 12.02
CA GLY A 128 -18.70 -16.07 11.47
C GLY A 128 -18.26 -15.07 10.40
N THR A 129 -19.24 -14.51 9.75
CA THR A 129 -19.09 -13.51 8.70
C THR A 129 -19.06 -12.12 9.31
N LEU A 130 -18.20 -11.26 8.82
CA LEU A 130 -18.24 -9.83 9.11
C LEU A 130 -19.15 -9.14 8.10
N SER A 131 -19.90 -8.15 8.56
CA SER A 131 -20.81 -7.38 7.72
C SER A 131 -20.74 -5.91 8.07
N LYS A 132 -20.90 -5.06 7.06
CA LYS A 132 -21.08 -3.61 7.21
C LYS A 132 -21.93 -3.03 6.09
N THR A 133 -22.76 -2.06 6.41
CA THR A 133 -23.46 -1.26 5.41
C THR A 133 -22.54 -0.10 4.97
N ILE A 134 -22.39 0.04 3.68
CA ILE A 134 -21.69 1.17 3.03
C ILE A 134 -22.70 1.92 2.14
N PHE A 135 -22.37 3.14 1.75
CA PHE A 135 -23.22 3.93 0.87
C PHE A 135 -22.46 4.26 -0.41
N ILE A 136 -23.06 3.90 -1.56
CA ILE A 136 -22.53 4.22 -2.90
C ILE A 136 -23.62 5.02 -3.61
N LYS A 137 -23.32 6.29 -3.94
CA LYS A 137 -24.30 7.22 -4.55
C LYS A 137 -25.63 7.24 -3.77
N ASP A 138 -25.54 7.36 -2.45
CA ASP A 138 -26.66 7.35 -1.49
C ASP A 138 -27.48 6.05 -1.44
N GLN A 139 -27.06 4.98 -2.12
CA GLN A 139 -27.67 3.67 -2.04
C GLN A 139 -26.93 2.81 -0.99
N PRO A 140 -27.66 2.22 -0.03
CA PRO A 140 -27.06 1.30 0.92
C PRO A 140 -26.67 -0.01 0.23
N VAL A 141 -25.50 -0.50 0.54
CA VAL A 141 -24.97 -1.79 0.08
C VAL A 141 -24.42 -2.54 1.28
N VAL A 142 -24.80 -3.77 1.47
CA VAL A 142 -24.28 -4.62 2.55
C VAL A 142 -23.08 -5.39 2.02
N LEU A 143 -21.89 -5.00 2.49
CA LEU A 143 -20.64 -5.71 2.24
C LEU A 143 -20.39 -6.73 3.32
N THR A 144 -20.09 -7.98 2.94
CA THR A 144 -19.70 -9.05 3.85
C THR A 144 -18.30 -9.56 3.56
N ALA A 145 -17.64 -10.08 4.57
CA ALA A 145 -16.35 -10.75 4.47
C ALA A 145 -16.38 -12.07 5.22
N ASP A 146 -15.98 -13.15 4.56
CA ASP A 146 -15.92 -14.50 5.11
C ASP A 146 -14.52 -15.09 5.01
N LYS A 147 -13.99 -15.56 6.13
CA LYS A 147 -12.65 -16.16 6.20
C LYS A 147 -12.70 -17.63 5.84
N LYS A 148 -12.17 -18.00 4.68
CA LYS A 148 -12.20 -19.37 4.15
C LYS A 148 -11.04 -20.23 4.63
N LYS A 149 -9.80 -19.75 4.47
CA LYS A 149 -8.57 -20.48 4.80
C LYS A 149 -7.54 -19.55 5.42
N SER A 150 -6.63 -20.14 6.20
CA SER A 150 -5.46 -19.44 6.73
C SER A 150 -4.19 -20.14 6.23
N HIS A 151 -3.19 -19.35 5.85
CA HIS A 151 -1.88 -19.83 5.46
C HIS A 151 -0.80 -18.93 6.10
N GLY A 152 -0.23 -19.40 7.21
CA GLY A 152 0.65 -18.57 8.03
C GLY A 152 -0.08 -17.32 8.53
N ASP A 153 0.50 -16.15 8.24
CA ASP A 153 -0.04 -14.85 8.65
C ASP A 153 -1.08 -14.29 7.67
N THR A 154 -1.30 -14.96 6.53
CA THR A 154 -2.26 -14.54 5.52
C THR A 154 -3.53 -15.38 5.53
N HIS A 155 -4.62 -14.80 5.06
CA HIS A 155 -5.93 -15.41 5.07
C HIS A 155 -6.62 -15.22 3.74
N LEU A 156 -7.26 -16.30 3.22
CA LEU A 156 -8.16 -16.23 2.10
C LEU A 156 -9.50 -15.67 2.58
N ILE A 157 -9.85 -14.49 2.12
CA ILE A 157 -11.09 -13.80 2.42
C ILE A 157 -11.94 -13.72 1.17
N GLU A 158 -13.19 -14.19 1.28
CA GLU A 158 -14.22 -13.96 0.25
C GLU A 158 -15.05 -12.75 0.66
N PHE A 159 -15.14 -11.78 -0.25
CA PHE A 159 -16.05 -10.65 -0.13
C PHE A 159 -17.28 -10.87 -0.98
N THR A 160 -18.47 -10.54 -0.43
CA THR A 160 -19.73 -10.52 -1.17
C THR A 160 -20.49 -9.24 -0.86
N TRP A 161 -21.37 -8.81 -1.78
CA TRP A 161 -22.25 -7.66 -1.56
C TRP A 161 -23.60 -7.89 -2.24
N ASP A 162 -24.62 -7.23 -1.75
CA ASP A 162 -26.02 -7.48 -2.09
C ASP A 162 -26.56 -6.68 -3.30
N ASN A 163 -25.71 -5.87 -3.94
CA ASN A 163 -26.11 -5.06 -5.09
C ASN A 163 -25.14 -5.22 -6.25
N GLU A 164 -25.56 -5.99 -7.27
CA GLU A 164 -24.75 -6.32 -8.46
C GLU A 164 -24.52 -5.14 -9.43
N THR A 165 -25.16 -3.99 -9.20
CA THR A 165 -24.91 -2.77 -9.99
C THR A 165 -23.50 -2.23 -9.73
N TYR A 166 -22.93 -2.52 -8.56
CA TYR A 166 -21.64 -2.01 -8.14
C TYR A 166 -20.56 -3.08 -8.26
N THR A 167 -19.42 -2.67 -8.80
CA THR A 167 -18.23 -3.49 -8.93
C THR A 167 -17.43 -3.52 -7.62
N PHE A 168 -16.52 -4.48 -7.48
CA PHE A 168 -15.60 -4.50 -6.34
C PHE A 168 -14.75 -3.23 -6.24
N ALA A 169 -14.42 -2.60 -7.39
CA ALA A 169 -13.76 -1.29 -7.38
C ALA A 169 -14.62 -0.22 -6.70
N ASP A 170 -15.94 -0.20 -6.96
CA ASP A 170 -16.86 0.74 -6.30
C ASP A 170 -16.97 0.45 -4.80
N ILE A 171 -16.96 -0.83 -4.42
CA ILE A 171 -16.96 -1.27 -3.02
C ILE A 171 -15.70 -0.77 -2.29
N LEU A 172 -14.51 -0.95 -2.89
CA LEU A 172 -13.26 -0.47 -2.31
C LEU A 172 -13.21 1.06 -2.21
N ASP A 173 -13.68 1.76 -3.23
CA ASP A 173 -13.72 3.22 -3.24
C ASP A 173 -14.68 3.79 -2.16
N ALA A 174 -15.75 3.06 -1.80
CA ALA A 174 -16.72 3.46 -0.77
C ALA A 174 -16.37 2.98 0.64
N ALA A 175 -15.85 1.78 0.78
CA ALA A 175 -15.65 1.10 2.06
C ALA A 175 -14.21 1.13 2.55
N GLY A 176 -13.27 1.26 1.63
CA GLY A 176 -11.85 1.12 1.90
C GLY A 176 -11.21 2.40 2.39
N VAL A 177 -10.07 2.21 3.04
CA VAL A 177 -9.19 3.28 3.50
C VAL A 177 -7.84 3.10 2.81
N LEU A 178 -7.22 4.19 2.40
CA LEU A 178 -5.88 4.14 1.83
C LEU A 178 -4.88 3.68 2.91
N PRO A 179 -4.09 2.63 2.65
CA PRO A 179 -3.10 2.16 3.63
C PRO A 179 -1.88 3.08 3.62
N ILE A 180 -1.81 4.01 4.55
CA ILE A 180 -0.59 4.79 4.77
C ILE A 180 0.36 4.06 5.73
N PRO A 181 1.69 4.25 5.62
CA PRO A 181 2.64 3.59 6.49
C PRO A 181 2.45 3.92 7.97
N PRO A 182 2.52 2.93 8.87
CA PRO A 182 2.28 3.15 10.31
C PRO A 182 3.30 4.10 10.96
N TYR A 183 4.52 4.22 10.43
CA TYR A 183 5.54 5.14 10.95
C TYR A 183 5.19 6.63 10.77
N LEU A 184 4.16 6.95 9.97
CA LEU A 184 3.65 8.33 9.88
C LEU A 184 2.93 8.77 11.17
N HIS A 185 2.51 7.82 12.02
CA HIS A 185 1.85 8.06 13.31
C HIS A 185 0.67 9.04 13.20
N ARG A 186 -0.10 8.95 12.13
CA ARG A 186 -1.33 9.70 11.89
C ARG A 186 -2.39 8.85 11.20
N GLU A 187 -3.62 9.28 11.26
CA GLU A 187 -4.71 8.66 10.51
C GLU A 187 -4.69 9.11 9.05
N THR A 188 -5.32 8.31 8.20
CA THR A 188 -5.50 8.63 6.78
C THR A 188 -6.53 9.74 6.62
N GLU A 189 -6.21 10.73 5.80
CA GLU A 189 -7.08 11.84 5.45
C GLU A 189 -7.58 11.71 4.01
N LYS A 190 -8.68 12.41 3.67
CA LYS A 190 -9.20 12.42 2.28
C LYS A 190 -8.18 12.94 1.27
N SER A 191 -7.32 13.87 1.67
CA SER A 191 -6.23 14.39 0.87
C SER A 191 -5.22 13.31 0.44
N ASP A 192 -5.04 12.26 1.25
CA ASP A 192 -4.11 11.17 0.95
C ASP A 192 -4.48 10.39 -0.31
N LEU A 193 -5.75 10.35 -0.69
CA LEU A 193 -6.19 9.74 -1.94
C LEU A 193 -5.50 10.32 -3.18
N GLN A 194 -5.05 11.57 -3.08
CA GLN A 194 -4.30 12.27 -4.13
C GLN A 194 -2.82 12.38 -3.79
N THR A 195 -2.49 12.72 -2.55
CA THR A 195 -1.13 13.04 -2.14
C THR A 195 -0.28 11.81 -1.86
N TYR A 196 -0.88 10.69 -1.45
CA TYR A 196 -0.20 9.40 -1.24
C TYR A 196 -0.20 8.53 -2.52
N GLN A 197 0.02 9.17 -3.65
CA GLN A 197 0.15 8.54 -4.96
C GLN A 197 1.44 9.01 -5.62
N THR A 198 2.02 8.22 -6.51
CA THR A 198 3.06 8.74 -7.39
C THR A 198 2.42 9.68 -8.41
N VAL A 199 3.16 10.69 -8.89
CA VAL A 199 2.68 11.58 -9.95
C VAL A 199 2.44 10.86 -11.27
N TYR A 200 2.96 9.65 -11.41
CA TYR A 200 2.84 8.78 -12.59
C TYR A 200 1.67 7.80 -12.49
N SER A 201 0.98 7.73 -11.35
CA SER A 201 -0.06 6.72 -11.06
C SER A 201 -1.24 6.82 -12.02
N LYS A 202 -1.55 5.73 -12.74
CA LYS A 202 -2.65 5.65 -13.70
C LYS A 202 -3.48 4.37 -13.54
N ILE A 203 -2.83 3.25 -13.26
CA ILE A 203 -3.43 1.91 -13.27
C ILE A 203 -3.71 1.50 -11.82
N LYS A 204 -4.98 1.22 -11.49
CA LYS A 204 -5.36 0.73 -10.16
C LYS A 204 -4.65 -0.61 -9.86
N GLY A 205 -4.05 -0.72 -8.68
CA GLY A 205 -3.36 -1.92 -8.19
C GLY A 205 -2.92 -1.76 -6.75
N SER A 206 -2.28 -2.79 -6.19
CA SER A 206 -1.74 -2.74 -4.83
C SER A 206 -0.22 -2.95 -4.82
#